data_11ea06140722214705a1e0b8f315c801
#
_entry.id   11ea06140722214705a1e0b8f315c801
#
_cell.length_a   1.000
_cell.length_b   1.000
_cell.length_c   1.000
_cell.angle_alpha   90.00
_cell.angle_beta   90.00
_cell.angle_gamma   90.00
#
_symmetry.space_group_name_H-M   'P 1'
#
loop_
_entity.id
_entity.type
_entity.pdbx_description
1 polymer ?
#
loop_
_entity_poly.entity_id
_entity_poly.type
_entity_poly.pdbx_seq_one_letter_code
_entity_poly.pdbx_strand_id
1 'polypeptide(L)'
;LKEKYNKNKIISIILVAAALVYLLIKLGEIPWIGITVAISFSLYGLIRKKIKVSSDIGLLIETLLISPIAIFLFVFLIKNNVNIFSLSEPLLSFYLIWAGLITLIPLFWYIKGFELIGIGPASMIFFLTPTAQFFLGLYYFSQPLILDKLISFIFIWIAVIIYLNELRKE
;
A
#
# COMPACT_ATOMS: atom_id res chain seq x y z
N LEU A 1 4.61 -18.71 8.67
CA LEU A 1 5.45 -18.28 7.54
C LEU A 1 6.28 -19.45 7.01
N LYS A 2 5.66 -20.36 6.25
CA LYS A 2 6.40 -21.46 5.58
C LYS A 2 6.26 -21.30 4.06
N GLU A 3 6.54 -20.10 3.55
CA GLU A 3 6.64 -19.90 2.11
C GLU A 3 7.96 -20.52 1.63
N LYS A 4 7.89 -21.38 0.62
CA LYS A 4 9.08 -21.99 0.02
C LYS A 4 9.73 -20.98 -0.91
N TYR A 5 10.98 -20.64 -0.64
CA TYR A 5 11.77 -19.76 -1.51
C TYR A 5 12.70 -20.59 -2.37
N ASN A 6 12.60 -20.44 -3.66
CA ASN A 6 13.57 -20.96 -4.61
C ASN A 6 14.47 -19.83 -5.15
N LYS A 7 15.46 -20.19 -5.96
CA LYS A 7 16.43 -19.23 -6.50
C LYS A 7 15.77 -18.06 -7.24
N ASN A 8 14.74 -18.32 -8.04
CA ASN A 8 14.07 -17.30 -8.85
C ASN A 8 13.28 -16.32 -7.96
N LYS A 9 12.61 -16.79 -6.91
CA LYS A 9 11.93 -15.93 -5.94
C LYS A 9 12.93 -15.02 -5.19
N ILE A 10 14.09 -15.56 -4.81
CA ILE A 10 15.15 -14.79 -4.14
C ILE A 10 15.72 -13.73 -5.10
N ILE A 11 16.01 -14.09 -6.35
CA ILE A 11 16.47 -13.15 -7.37
C ILE A 11 15.47 -12.02 -7.57
N SER A 12 14.17 -12.33 -7.64
CA SER A 12 13.11 -11.32 -7.76
C SER A 12 13.11 -10.34 -6.60
N ILE A 13 13.23 -10.83 -5.37
CA ILE A 13 13.28 -9.98 -4.17
C ILE A 13 14.51 -9.08 -4.18
N ILE A 14 15.67 -9.62 -4.54
CA ILE A 14 16.93 -8.85 -4.65
C ILE A 14 16.80 -7.78 -5.73
N LEU A 15 16.18 -8.09 -6.86
CA LEU A 15 15.99 -7.14 -7.96
C LEU A 15 15.07 -5.98 -7.56
N VAL A 16 13.98 -6.26 -6.82
CA VAL A 16 13.12 -5.21 -6.26
C VAL A 16 13.90 -4.36 -5.26
N ALA A 17 14.63 -4.98 -4.34
CA ALA A 17 15.43 -4.26 -3.36
C ALA A 17 16.47 -3.35 -4.05
N ALA A 18 17.15 -3.84 -5.06
CA ALA A 18 18.11 -3.07 -5.84
C ALA A 18 17.46 -1.88 -6.56
N ALA A 19 16.27 -2.08 -7.15
CA ALA A 19 15.52 -1.00 -7.80
C ALA A 19 15.10 0.10 -6.81
N LEU A 20 14.68 -0.29 -5.61
CA LEU A 20 14.31 0.66 -4.54
C LEU A 20 15.53 1.42 -4.01
N VAL A 21 16.66 0.72 -3.78
CA VAL A 21 17.92 1.36 -3.35
C VAL A 21 18.41 2.34 -4.41
N TYR A 22 18.39 1.96 -5.69
CA TYR A 22 18.72 2.85 -6.79
C TYR A 22 17.87 4.13 -6.76
N LEU A 23 16.55 3.99 -6.60
CA LEU A 23 15.64 5.12 -6.55
C LEU A 23 15.92 6.03 -5.34
N LEU A 24 16.21 5.44 -4.16
CA LEU A 24 16.58 6.18 -2.95
C LEU A 24 17.86 7.01 -3.14
N ILE A 25 18.89 6.42 -3.77
CA ILE A 25 20.14 7.12 -4.08
C ILE A 25 19.90 8.30 -5.03
N LYS A 26 19.04 8.09 -6.04
CA LYS A 26 18.70 9.13 -7.03
C LYS A 26 17.82 10.25 -6.47
N LEU A 27 17.02 9.95 -5.45
CA LEU A 27 16.19 10.95 -4.78
C LEU A 27 17.02 12.01 -4.04
N GLY A 28 18.24 11.66 -3.59
CA GLY A 28 19.16 12.56 -2.88
C GLY A 28 18.76 12.89 -1.44
N GLU A 29 17.55 12.58 -1.05
CA GLU A 29 17.02 12.81 0.30
C GLU A 29 16.38 11.52 0.83
N ILE A 30 16.48 11.31 2.14
CA ILE A 30 15.86 10.13 2.76
C ILE A 30 14.36 10.38 2.94
N PRO A 31 13.46 9.63 2.28
CA PRO A 31 12.03 9.80 2.39
C PRO A 31 11.49 9.17 3.69
N TRP A 32 11.75 9.81 4.83
CA TRP A 32 11.40 9.30 6.16
C TRP A 32 9.94 8.86 6.29
N ILE A 33 9.02 9.64 5.72
CA ILE A 33 7.59 9.32 5.71
C ILE A 33 7.37 8.00 4.98
N GLY A 34 7.94 7.85 3.78
CA GLY A 34 7.81 6.63 2.98
C GLY A 34 8.39 5.40 3.68
N ILE A 35 9.56 5.53 4.30
CA ILE A 35 10.22 4.45 5.05
C ILE A 35 9.36 4.05 6.26
N THR A 36 8.87 5.01 7.03
CA THR A 36 8.02 4.75 8.20
C THR A 36 6.74 4.03 7.81
N VAL A 37 6.07 4.48 6.75
CA VAL A 37 4.87 3.84 6.21
C VAL A 37 5.18 2.42 5.73
N ALA A 38 6.29 2.21 5.00
CA ALA A 38 6.68 0.90 4.50
C ALA A 38 6.95 -0.10 5.64
N ILE A 39 7.68 0.31 6.68
CA ILE A 39 7.95 -0.53 7.86
C ILE A 39 6.65 -0.83 8.60
N SER A 40 5.83 0.19 8.89
CA SER A 40 4.57 0.02 9.62
C SER A 40 3.61 -0.91 8.87
N PHE A 41 3.49 -0.75 7.56
CA PHE A 41 2.61 -1.58 6.74
C PHE A 41 3.11 -3.03 6.59
N SER A 42 4.43 -3.22 6.55
CA SER A 42 5.05 -4.55 6.54
C SER A 42 4.82 -5.28 7.87
N LEU A 43 5.00 -4.58 8.99
CA LEU A 43 4.71 -5.12 10.32
C LEU A 43 3.23 -5.46 10.49
N TYR A 44 2.35 -4.58 10.02
CA TYR A 44 0.90 -4.82 9.99
C TYR A 44 0.58 -6.11 9.23
N GLY A 45 1.10 -6.30 8.01
CA GLY A 45 0.90 -7.51 7.23
C GLY A 45 1.41 -8.78 7.92
N LEU A 46 2.59 -8.71 8.59
CA LEU A 46 3.13 -9.83 9.36
C LEU A 46 2.25 -10.19 10.57
N ILE A 47 1.76 -9.19 11.29
CA ILE A 47 0.86 -9.39 12.44
C ILE A 47 -0.45 -9.99 11.96
N ARG A 48 -1.05 -9.44 10.92
CA ARG A 48 -2.30 -9.96 10.32
C ARG A 48 -2.17 -11.40 9.86
N LYS A 49 -1.04 -11.78 9.27
CA LYS A 49 -0.77 -13.19 8.89
C LYS A 49 -0.69 -14.13 10.09
N LYS A 50 -0.24 -13.65 11.26
CA LYS A 50 -0.15 -14.46 12.47
C LYS A 50 -1.49 -14.60 13.19
N ILE A 51 -2.34 -13.59 13.12
CA ILE A 51 -3.66 -13.59 13.74
C ILE A 51 -4.58 -14.44 12.86
N LYS A 52 -5.08 -15.55 13.41
CA LYS A 52 -6.01 -16.46 12.72
C LYS A 52 -7.45 -15.93 12.77
N VAL A 53 -7.66 -14.72 12.28
CA VAL A 53 -8.97 -14.06 12.19
C VAL A 53 -9.17 -13.65 10.75
N SER A 54 -10.37 -13.89 10.21
CA SER A 54 -10.71 -13.53 8.83
C SER A 54 -10.58 -12.02 8.58
N SER A 55 -10.30 -11.63 7.34
CA SER A 55 -10.02 -10.23 6.95
C SER A 55 -11.14 -9.27 7.31
N ASP A 56 -12.40 -9.69 7.13
CA ASP A 56 -13.61 -8.93 7.43
C ASP A 56 -13.75 -8.64 8.93
N ILE A 57 -13.67 -9.68 9.76
CA ILE A 57 -13.76 -9.55 11.22
C ILE A 57 -12.59 -8.74 11.76
N GLY A 58 -11.39 -8.99 11.28
CA GLY A 58 -10.21 -8.28 11.73
C GLY A 58 -10.27 -6.77 11.41
N LEU A 59 -10.64 -6.39 10.18
CA LEU A 59 -10.84 -4.99 9.81
C LEU A 59 -11.95 -4.33 10.62
N LEU A 60 -13.04 -5.05 10.88
CA LEU A 60 -14.12 -4.54 11.73
C LEU A 60 -13.61 -4.24 13.14
N ILE A 61 -12.88 -5.16 13.76
CA ILE A 61 -12.33 -4.97 15.11
C ILE A 61 -11.34 -3.81 15.12
N GLU A 62 -10.43 -3.73 14.15
CA GLU A 62 -9.45 -2.64 14.03
C GLU A 62 -10.16 -1.28 13.91
N THR A 63 -11.21 -1.20 13.08
CA THR A 63 -12.00 0.02 12.90
C THR A 63 -12.75 0.40 14.19
N LEU A 64 -13.34 -0.57 14.89
CA LEU A 64 -14.01 -0.33 16.17
C LEU A 64 -13.04 0.14 17.25
N LEU A 65 -11.83 -0.42 17.29
CA LEU A 65 -10.82 -0.02 18.28
C LEU A 65 -10.31 1.42 18.05
N ILE A 66 -10.18 1.85 16.81
CA ILE A 66 -9.70 3.20 16.48
C ILE A 66 -10.84 4.24 16.50
N SER A 67 -12.10 3.83 16.37
CA SER A 67 -13.24 4.74 16.27
C SER A 67 -13.40 5.71 17.44
N PRO A 68 -13.16 5.36 18.72
CA PRO A 68 -13.24 6.32 19.82
C PRO A 68 -12.23 7.46 19.67
N ILE A 69 -11.01 7.14 19.21
CA ILE A 69 -9.95 8.13 18.96
C ILE A 69 -10.35 9.02 17.78
N ALA A 70 -10.88 8.43 16.72
CA ALA A 70 -11.35 9.17 15.54
C ALA A 70 -12.50 10.13 15.90
N ILE A 71 -13.46 9.68 16.69
CA ILE A 71 -14.58 10.52 17.17
C ILE A 71 -14.05 11.66 18.05
N PHE A 72 -13.14 11.38 18.97
CA PHE A 72 -12.51 12.40 19.80
C PHE A 72 -11.81 13.48 18.96
N LEU A 73 -10.99 13.07 18.00
CA LEU A 73 -10.31 13.98 17.09
C LEU A 73 -11.29 14.78 16.24
N PHE A 74 -12.34 14.16 15.75
CA PHE A 74 -13.36 14.84 14.96
C PHE A 74 -14.07 15.94 15.77
N VAL A 75 -14.49 15.64 17.00
CA VAL A 75 -15.09 16.63 17.91
C VAL A 75 -14.10 17.75 18.25
N PHE A 76 -12.83 17.41 18.46
CA PHE A 76 -11.77 18.40 18.71
C PHE A 76 -11.59 19.36 17.51
N LEU A 77 -11.57 18.84 16.27
CA LEU A 77 -11.47 19.66 15.05
C LEU A 77 -12.69 20.58 14.87
N ILE A 78 -13.88 20.09 15.17
CA ILE A 78 -15.11 20.92 15.13
C ILE A 78 -15.01 22.07 16.13
N LYS A 79 -14.63 21.80 17.39
CA LYS A 79 -14.53 22.81 18.44
C LYS A 79 -13.49 23.90 18.13
N ASN A 80 -12.43 23.55 17.43
CA ASN A 80 -11.36 24.50 17.04
C ASN A 80 -11.59 25.17 15.68
N ASN A 81 -12.75 24.99 15.05
CA ASN A 81 -13.10 25.52 13.73
C ASN A 81 -12.08 25.15 12.62
N VAL A 82 -11.40 24.01 12.75
CA VAL A 82 -10.45 23.47 11.76
C VAL A 82 -11.13 22.42 10.88
N ASN A 83 -12.37 22.06 11.21
CA ASN A 83 -13.12 21.04 10.50
C ASN A 83 -13.63 21.57 9.16
N ILE A 84 -13.32 20.84 8.07
CA ILE A 84 -13.78 21.13 6.69
C ILE A 84 -15.05 20.31 6.35
N PHE A 85 -15.35 19.26 7.14
CA PHE A 85 -16.55 18.46 6.96
C PHE A 85 -17.76 19.23 7.46
N SER A 86 -18.56 19.78 6.52
CA SER A 86 -19.72 20.60 6.87
C SER A 86 -20.82 20.48 5.83
N LEU A 87 -22.04 20.86 6.22
CA LEU A 87 -23.18 20.94 5.31
C LEU A 87 -23.09 22.13 4.34
N SER A 88 -22.24 23.12 4.64
CA SER A 88 -21.96 24.25 3.74
C SER A 88 -21.11 23.84 2.53
N GLU A 89 -20.33 22.75 2.65
CA GLU A 89 -19.49 22.21 1.60
C GLU A 89 -19.89 20.75 1.28
N PRO A 90 -21.10 20.51 0.73
CA PRO A 90 -21.65 19.17 0.60
C PRO A 90 -20.84 18.28 -0.35
N LEU A 91 -20.26 18.88 -1.40
CA LEU A 91 -19.44 18.14 -2.37
C LEU A 91 -18.14 17.66 -1.74
N LEU A 92 -17.45 18.49 -0.96
CA LEU A 92 -16.25 18.12 -0.23
C LEU A 92 -16.52 17.05 0.81
N SER A 93 -17.60 17.20 1.58
CA SER A 93 -18.05 16.20 2.56
C SER A 93 -18.37 14.84 1.90
N PHE A 94 -18.99 14.86 0.74
CA PHE A 94 -19.22 13.67 -0.08
C PHE A 94 -17.90 12.99 -0.48
N TYR A 95 -16.93 13.74 -0.97
CA TYR A 95 -15.62 13.17 -1.34
C TYR A 95 -14.88 12.59 -0.14
N LEU A 96 -14.97 13.22 1.04
CA LEU A 96 -14.36 12.69 2.27
C LEU A 96 -14.96 11.34 2.69
N ILE A 97 -16.28 11.18 2.59
CA ILE A 97 -16.96 9.90 2.86
C ILE A 97 -16.50 8.84 1.85
N TRP A 98 -16.51 9.19 0.55
CA TRP A 98 -16.09 8.27 -0.51
C TRP A 98 -14.62 7.87 -0.41
N ALA A 99 -13.74 8.77 0.03
CA ALA A 99 -12.33 8.47 0.25
C ALA A 99 -12.15 7.30 1.24
N GLY A 100 -12.95 7.24 2.31
CA GLY A 100 -12.94 6.13 3.25
C GLY A 100 -13.33 4.80 2.59
N LEU A 101 -14.42 4.77 1.83
CA LEU A 101 -14.88 3.56 1.13
C LEU A 101 -13.89 3.09 0.07
N ILE A 102 -13.36 4.01 -0.75
CA ILE A 102 -12.38 3.71 -1.80
C ILE A 102 -11.07 3.18 -1.20
N THR A 103 -10.69 3.60 -0.01
CA THR A 103 -9.51 3.09 0.69
C THR A 103 -9.76 1.72 1.31
N LEU A 104 -10.94 1.49 1.88
CA LEU A 104 -11.28 0.25 2.56
C LEU A 104 -11.31 -0.95 1.61
N ILE A 105 -11.87 -0.81 0.41
CA ILE A 105 -12.03 -1.90 -0.55
C ILE A 105 -10.67 -2.51 -0.97
N PRO A 106 -9.68 -1.73 -1.46
CA PRO A 106 -8.38 -2.28 -1.80
C PRO A 106 -7.63 -2.87 -0.59
N LEU A 107 -7.76 -2.26 0.60
CA LEU A 107 -7.15 -2.77 1.82
C LEU A 107 -7.73 -4.13 2.20
N PHE A 108 -9.05 -4.31 2.13
CA PHE A 108 -9.71 -5.59 2.36
C PHE A 108 -9.17 -6.67 1.41
N TRP A 109 -9.15 -6.40 0.10
CA TRP A 109 -8.64 -7.34 -0.89
C TRP A 109 -7.15 -7.66 -0.71
N TYR A 110 -6.35 -6.67 -0.29
CA TYR A 110 -4.93 -6.86 0.00
C TYR A 110 -4.71 -7.83 1.17
N ILE A 111 -5.44 -7.62 2.28
CA ILE A 111 -5.35 -8.52 3.44
C ILE A 111 -5.90 -9.91 3.08
N LYS A 112 -6.98 -9.98 2.33
CA LYS A 112 -7.53 -11.24 1.82
C LYS A 112 -6.53 -11.99 0.95
N GLY A 113 -5.74 -11.26 0.17
CA GLY A 113 -4.62 -11.82 -0.59
C GLY A 113 -3.59 -12.51 0.32
N PHE A 114 -3.25 -11.92 1.47
CA PHE A 114 -2.34 -12.57 2.43
C PHE A 114 -2.88 -13.90 2.95
N GLU A 115 -4.19 -14.00 3.16
CA GLU A 115 -4.83 -15.24 3.62
C GLU A 115 -4.79 -16.31 2.53
N LEU A 116 -5.10 -15.95 1.29
CA LEU A 116 -5.29 -16.88 0.19
C LEU A 116 -3.99 -17.34 -0.45
N ILE A 117 -3.09 -16.42 -0.77
CA ILE A 117 -1.89 -16.69 -1.60
C ILE A 117 -0.57 -16.45 -0.85
N GLY A 118 -0.60 -15.94 0.36
CA GLY A 118 0.58 -15.62 1.15
C GLY A 118 1.07 -14.17 1.00
N ILE A 119 2.04 -13.80 1.85
CA ILE A 119 2.56 -12.42 1.90
C ILE A 119 3.39 -12.11 0.65
N GLY A 120 4.27 -13.01 0.23
CA GLY A 120 5.17 -12.81 -0.90
C GLY A 120 4.42 -12.49 -2.20
N PRO A 121 3.53 -13.37 -2.66
CA PRO A 121 2.73 -13.12 -3.86
C PRO A 121 1.85 -11.87 -3.78
N ALA A 122 1.15 -11.69 -2.67
CA ALA A 122 0.29 -10.52 -2.47
C ALA A 122 1.09 -9.21 -2.50
N SER A 123 2.29 -9.18 -1.89
CA SER A 123 3.17 -8.00 -1.93
C SER A 123 3.69 -7.72 -3.34
N MET A 124 3.97 -8.75 -4.15
CA MET A 124 4.37 -8.55 -5.55
C MET A 124 3.24 -7.96 -6.40
N ILE A 125 2.02 -8.43 -6.22
CA ILE A 125 0.84 -7.88 -6.91
C ILE A 125 0.60 -6.42 -6.47
N PHE A 126 0.91 -6.08 -5.22
CA PHE A 126 0.70 -4.73 -4.70
C PHE A 126 1.52 -3.66 -5.43
N PHE A 127 2.61 -4.02 -6.12
CA PHE A 127 3.35 -3.09 -6.98
C PHE A 127 2.51 -2.53 -8.15
N LEU A 128 1.35 -3.11 -8.43
CA LEU A 128 0.39 -2.54 -9.38
C LEU A 128 -0.08 -1.15 -8.92
N THR A 129 -0.25 -0.93 -7.62
CA THR A 129 -0.71 0.34 -7.05
C THR A 129 0.24 1.52 -7.35
N PRO A 130 1.54 1.47 -6.97
CA PRO A 130 2.46 2.56 -7.31
C PRO A 130 2.66 2.71 -8.82
N THR A 131 2.52 1.64 -9.60
CA THR A 131 2.56 1.72 -11.07
C THR A 131 1.37 2.51 -11.61
N ALA A 132 0.16 2.22 -11.15
CA ALA A 132 -1.04 2.98 -11.53
C ALA A 132 -0.91 4.45 -11.13
N GLN A 133 -0.39 4.73 -9.93
CA GLN A 133 -0.12 6.10 -9.46
C GLN A 133 0.92 6.83 -10.34
N PHE A 134 1.97 6.13 -10.79
CA PHE A 134 2.96 6.70 -11.70
C PHE A 134 2.32 7.12 -13.02
N PHE A 135 1.50 6.26 -13.64
CA PHE A 135 0.80 6.60 -14.89
C PHE A 135 -0.23 7.71 -14.69
N LEU A 136 -0.99 7.71 -13.60
CA LEU A 136 -1.89 8.82 -13.26
C LEU A 136 -1.13 10.13 -13.10
N GLY A 137 0.04 10.11 -12.46
CA GLY A 137 0.92 11.27 -12.33
C GLY A 137 1.31 11.84 -13.70
N LEU A 138 1.72 10.97 -14.63
CA LEU A 138 2.13 11.38 -15.97
C LEU A 138 0.95 11.90 -16.81
N TYR A 139 -0.15 11.15 -16.91
CA TYR A 139 -1.21 11.44 -17.88
C TYR A 139 -2.26 12.40 -17.35
N TYR A 140 -2.62 12.29 -16.07
CA TYR A 140 -3.68 13.12 -15.49
C TYR A 140 -3.13 14.40 -14.83
N PHE A 141 -2.04 14.27 -14.08
CA PHE A 141 -1.43 15.40 -13.37
C PHE A 141 -0.30 16.07 -14.14
N SER A 142 -0.03 15.66 -15.38
CA SER A 142 1.02 16.24 -16.25
C SER A 142 2.40 16.34 -15.57
N GLN A 143 2.72 15.38 -14.69
CA GLN A 143 4.02 15.35 -14.03
C GLN A 143 5.12 15.02 -15.05
N PRO A 144 6.32 15.60 -14.91
CA PRO A 144 7.42 15.29 -15.81
C PRO A 144 7.86 13.83 -15.69
N LEU A 145 8.15 13.21 -16.83
CA LEU A 145 8.71 11.86 -16.86
C LEU A 145 10.13 11.87 -16.31
N ILE A 146 10.32 11.28 -15.14
CA ILE A 146 11.64 11.10 -14.54
C ILE A 146 12.18 9.73 -14.94
N LEU A 147 13.24 9.70 -15.76
CA LEU A 147 13.83 8.47 -16.30
C LEU A 147 14.25 7.49 -15.20
N ASP A 148 14.83 7.98 -14.10
CA ASP A 148 15.23 7.13 -12.97
C ASP A 148 14.04 6.38 -12.33
N LYS A 149 12.88 7.01 -12.26
CA LYS A 149 11.63 6.34 -11.82
C LYS A 149 11.20 5.28 -12.82
N LEU A 150 11.22 5.59 -14.11
CA LEU A 150 10.83 4.64 -15.15
C LEU A 150 11.75 3.40 -15.14
N ILE A 151 13.06 3.59 -15.05
CA ILE A 151 14.05 2.50 -14.96
C ILE A 151 13.74 1.61 -13.74
N SER A 152 13.49 2.22 -12.56
CA SER A 152 13.14 1.48 -11.35
C SER A 152 11.87 0.66 -11.51
N PHE A 153 10.83 1.21 -12.15
CA PHE A 153 9.59 0.48 -12.43
C PHE A 153 9.82 -0.69 -13.38
N ILE A 154 10.65 -0.54 -14.40
CA ILE A 154 10.99 -1.65 -15.32
C ILE A 154 11.64 -2.80 -14.54
N PHE A 155 12.63 -2.53 -13.68
CA PHE A 155 13.24 -3.57 -12.84
C PHE A 155 12.25 -4.24 -11.90
N ILE A 156 11.37 -3.46 -11.27
CA ILE A 156 10.30 -4.00 -10.40
C ILE A 156 9.39 -4.92 -11.22
N TRP A 157 8.95 -4.53 -12.41
CA TRP A 157 8.07 -5.36 -13.23
C TRP A 157 8.75 -6.63 -13.71
N ILE A 158 10.01 -6.58 -14.09
CA ILE A 158 10.80 -7.79 -14.42
C ILE A 158 10.81 -8.73 -13.20
N ALA A 159 11.08 -8.21 -12.01
CA ALA A 159 11.09 -8.99 -10.79
C ALA A 159 9.71 -9.61 -10.49
N VAL A 160 8.62 -8.84 -10.64
CA VAL A 160 7.25 -9.32 -10.44
C VAL A 160 6.92 -10.46 -11.41
N ILE A 161 7.28 -10.31 -12.69
CA ILE A 161 7.04 -11.34 -13.72
C ILE A 161 7.80 -12.62 -13.36
N ILE A 162 9.08 -12.52 -12.99
CA ILE A 162 9.89 -13.68 -12.60
C ILE A 162 9.25 -14.38 -11.40
N TYR A 163 8.83 -13.62 -10.38
CA TYR A 163 8.21 -14.16 -9.18
C TYR A 163 6.89 -14.87 -9.47
N LEU A 164 5.99 -14.23 -10.22
CA LEU A 164 4.67 -14.79 -10.55
C LEU A 164 4.77 -16.00 -11.47
N ASN A 165 5.72 -16.01 -12.42
CA ASN A 165 5.95 -17.17 -13.26
C ASN A 165 6.44 -18.38 -12.45
N GLU A 166 7.19 -18.17 -11.40
CA GLU A 166 7.64 -19.25 -10.53
C GLU A 166 6.49 -19.81 -9.65
N LEU A 167 5.59 -18.94 -9.21
CA LEU A 167 4.39 -19.38 -8.50
C LEU A 167 3.47 -20.27 -9.33
N ARG A 168 3.40 -20.03 -10.65
CA ARG A 168 2.58 -20.86 -11.56
C ARG A 168 3.11 -22.27 -11.76
N LYS A 169 4.37 -22.54 -11.38
CA LYS A 169 5.02 -23.85 -11.49
C LYS A 169 4.87 -24.71 -10.23
N GLU A 170 4.41 -24.12 -9.14
CA GLU A 170 4.15 -24.80 -7.85
C GLU A 170 2.71 -25.29 -7.75
#